data_3653ab905028eac2dbfd7f24b449359c
#
_entry.id   3653ab905028eac2dbfd7f24b449359c
#
_cell.length_a   1.000
_cell.length_b   1.000
_cell.length_c   1.000
_cell.angle_alpha   90.00
_cell.angle_beta   90.00
_cell.angle_gamma   90.00
#
_symmetry.space_group_name_H-M   'P 1'
#
loop_
_entity.id
_entity.type
_entity.pdbx_description
1 polymer ?
#
loop_
_entity_poly.entity_id
_entity_poly.type
_entity_poly.pdbx_seq_one_letter_code
_entity_poly.pdbx_strand_id
1 'polypeptide(L)'
;DWVIFSSREIPGNETSIARLQNDLVARGVRIITSRDAFVHVSGHPNRDELSHMYQLVRPRYAVPVHGELRHLHEHARLARECQVEAAIVAPNGTMTRLAPGALEVVDHVPTGRLALIGGRLVPMEGNLIKERIRGVWHGVVTVTVAVDDGGLAEEPQITTLGISEDQDNDPVVDAAREAAINAVRSLPPRKLADDAAVSEAVRLAVRRTFRGQLDMKPVTTVHLVRI
;
A
#
# COMPACT_ATOMS: atom_id res chain seq x y z
N ASP A 1 18.75 11.73 34.40
CA ASP A 1 17.32 11.66 34.07
C ASP A 1 16.92 10.23 33.74
N TRP A 2 15.65 9.91 33.93
CA TRP A 2 15.05 8.62 33.64
C TRP A 2 13.87 8.79 32.69
N VAL A 3 13.72 7.85 31.74
CA VAL A 3 12.52 7.74 30.91
C VAL A 3 11.96 6.32 31.03
N ILE A 4 10.68 6.22 31.38
CA ILE A 4 9.98 4.94 31.51
C ILE A 4 9.07 4.76 30.30
N PHE A 5 9.32 3.70 29.51
CA PHE A 5 8.45 3.30 28.42
C PHE A 5 7.35 2.38 28.95
N SER A 6 6.23 2.99 29.32
CA SER A 6 5.04 2.26 29.77
C SER A 6 4.17 1.75 28.63
N SER A 7 4.62 1.90 27.40
CA SER A 7 3.99 1.37 26.18
C SER A 7 4.65 0.07 25.73
N ARG A 8 3.90 -0.80 25.06
CA ARG A 8 4.43 -1.99 24.41
C ARG A 8 4.97 -1.66 23.02
N GLU A 9 6.05 -2.31 22.62
CA GLU A 9 6.48 -2.30 21.22
C GLU A 9 5.41 -2.99 20.36
N ILE A 10 4.89 -2.26 19.34
CA ILE A 10 3.91 -2.78 18.40
C ILE A 10 4.66 -3.32 17.18
N PRO A 11 4.34 -4.52 16.67
CA PRO A 11 4.95 -5.06 15.46
C PRO A 11 4.92 -4.06 14.30
N GLY A 12 6.09 -3.78 13.71
CA GLY A 12 6.30 -2.79 12.66
C GLY A 12 6.82 -1.43 13.13
N ASN A 13 6.82 -1.13 14.44
CA ASN A 13 7.35 0.11 15.01
C ASN A 13 8.70 -0.07 15.75
N GLU A 14 9.22 -1.28 15.77
CA GLU A 14 10.41 -1.64 16.58
C GLU A 14 11.61 -0.74 16.25
N THR A 15 11.86 -0.52 14.96
CA THR A 15 12.99 0.31 14.50
C THR A 15 12.83 1.77 14.93
N SER A 16 11.62 2.32 14.88
CA SER A 16 11.34 3.69 15.28
C SER A 16 11.47 3.88 16.79
N ILE A 17 10.98 2.91 17.56
CA ILE A 17 11.11 2.91 19.03
C ILE A 17 12.58 2.75 19.44
N ALA A 18 13.31 1.83 18.81
CA ALA A 18 14.74 1.62 19.06
C ALA A 18 15.57 2.88 18.75
N ARG A 19 15.24 3.60 17.65
CA ARG A 19 15.89 4.87 17.33
C ARG A 19 15.67 5.91 18.43
N LEU A 20 14.44 6.10 18.89
CA LEU A 20 14.12 7.03 19.99
C LEU A 20 14.85 6.65 21.27
N GLN A 21 14.90 5.36 21.62
CA GLN A 21 15.62 4.87 22.78
C GLN A 21 17.12 5.17 22.66
N ASN A 22 17.73 4.91 21.51
CA ASN A 22 19.13 5.21 21.25
C ASN A 22 19.44 6.71 21.36
N ASP A 23 18.57 7.58 20.85
CA ASP A 23 18.73 9.03 20.95
C ASP A 23 18.67 9.53 22.39
N LEU A 24 17.84 8.92 23.23
CA LEU A 24 17.77 9.21 24.66
C LEU A 24 19.02 8.74 25.40
N VAL A 25 19.48 7.52 25.14
CA VAL A 25 20.70 6.96 25.73
C VAL A 25 21.93 7.80 25.34
N ALA A 26 22.03 8.22 24.09
CA ALA A 26 23.11 9.10 23.61
C ALA A 26 23.18 10.45 24.36
N ARG A 27 22.05 10.88 24.93
CA ARG A 27 21.95 12.09 25.79
C ARG A 27 22.16 11.80 27.27
N GLY A 28 22.58 10.59 27.65
CA GLY A 28 22.82 10.17 29.03
C GLY A 28 21.55 9.86 29.83
N VAL A 29 20.40 9.70 29.17
CA VAL A 29 19.14 9.34 29.83
C VAL A 29 19.09 7.83 30.08
N ARG A 30 18.70 7.42 31.27
CA ARG A 30 18.45 6.02 31.60
C ARG A 30 17.04 5.62 31.16
N ILE A 31 16.91 4.42 30.60
CA ILE A 31 15.65 3.90 30.07
C ILE A 31 15.20 2.71 30.92
N ILE A 32 13.91 2.66 31.22
CA ILE A 32 13.21 1.50 31.78
C ILE A 32 12.11 1.10 30.82
N THR A 33 12.09 -0.17 30.44
CA THR A 33 11.06 -0.76 29.56
C THR A 33 10.31 -1.87 30.29
N SER A 34 9.31 -2.46 29.62
CA SER A 34 8.60 -3.64 30.14
C SER A 34 9.47 -4.90 30.26
N ARG A 35 10.70 -4.89 29.74
CA ARG A 35 11.68 -5.96 29.93
C ARG A 35 12.44 -5.81 31.24
N ASP A 36 12.56 -4.60 31.75
CA ASP A 36 13.33 -4.26 32.93
C ASP A 36 12.45 -4.26 34.18
N ALA A 37 11.20 -3.84 34.06
CA ALA A 37 10.27 -3.73 35.17
C ALA A 37 8.81 -3.87 34.72
N PHE A 38 7.91 -4.14 35.67
CA PHE A 38 6.49 -4.20 35.41
C PHE A 38 5.92 -2.76 35.27
N VAL A 39 6.08 -2.19 34.08
CA VAL A 39 5.67 -0.81 33.75
C VAL A 39 4.57 -0.73 32.71
N HIS A 40 4.10 -1.88 32.20
CA HIS A 40 3.07 -1.96 31.17
C HIS A 40 2.09 -3.08 31.44
N VAL A 41 0.81 -2.81 31.22
CA VAL A 41 -0.27 -3.81 31.11
C VAL A 41 -0.97 -3.65 29.76
N SER A 42 -1.43 -4.77 29.19
CA SER A 42 -2.21 -4.73 27.95
C SER A 42 -3.50 -3.95 28.13
N GLY A 43 -3.83 -3.11 27.15
CA GLY A 43 -5.15 -2.45 27.09
C GLY A 43 -6.28 -3.38 26.62
N HIS A 44 -5.93 -4.57 26.10
CA HIS A 44 -6.90 -5.60 25.75
C HIS A 44 -7.10 -6.55 26.92
N PRO A 45 -8.37 -6.87 27.29
CA PRO A 45 -8.65 -7.79 28.36
C PRO A 45 -8.20 -9.21 28.02
N ASN A 46 -7.80 -9.95 29.03
CA ASN A 46 -7.55 -11.38 28.92
C ASN A 46 -8.86 -12.18 29.00
N ARG A 47 -8.78 -13.51 28.85
CA ARG A 47 -9.95 -14.39 28.84
C ARG A 47 -10.73 -14.32 30.16
N ASP A 48 -10.04 -14.28 31.29
CA ASP A 48 -10.67 -14.27 32.61
C ASP A 48 -11.39 -12.95 32.87
N GLU A 49 -10.81 -11.84 32.47
CA GLU A 49 -11.44 -10.51 32.55
C GLU A 49 -12.69 -10.42 31.67
N LEU A 50 -12.63 -10.98 30.45
CA LEU A 50 -13.81 -11.06 29.57
C LEU A 50 -14.91 -11.93 30.19
N SER A 51 -14.55 -13.10 30.76
CA SER A 51 -15.50 -13.98 31.44
C SER A 51 -16.15 -13.27 32.63
N HIS A 52 -15.37 -12.56 33.44
CA HIS A 52 -15.87 -11.77 34.56
C HIS A 52 -16.81 -10.65 34.08
N MET A 53 -16.46 -9.96 32.99
CA MET A 53 -17.33 -8.94 32.38
C MET A 53 -18.67 -9.53 31.94
N TYR A 54 -18.67 -10.70 31.28
CA TYR A 54 -19.89 -11.40 30.88
C TYR A 54 -20.75 -11.78 32.08
N GLN A 55 -20.15 -12.23 33.18
CA GLN A 55 -20.87 -12.56 34.42
C GLN A 55 -21.53 -11.34 35.08
N LEU A 56 -20.85 -10.17 35.02
CA LEU A 56 -21.39 -8.94 35.58
C LEU A 56 -22.51 -8.35 34.70
N VAL A 57 -22.28 -8.26 33.38
CA VAL A 57 -23.21 -7.60 32.45
C VAL A 57 -24.37 -8.51 32.07
N ARG A 58 -24.16 -9.83 31.98
CA ARG A 58 -25.11 -10.84 31.51
C ARG A 58 -25.84 -10.43 30.24
N PRO A 59 -25.12 -10.10 29.15
CA PRO A 59 -25.75 -9.63 27.94
C PRO A 59 -26.53 -10.75 27.26
N ARG A 60 -27.65 -10.40 26.63
CA ARG A 60 -28.41 -11.34 25.82
C ARG A 60 -27.66 -11.70 24.53
N TYR A 61 -27.00 -10.73 23.93
CA TYR A 61 -26.26 -10.86 22.67
C TYR A 61 -24.83 -10.37 22.78
N ALA A 62 -23.92 -11.00 22.00
CA ALA A 62 -22.54 -10.55 21.87
C ALA A 62 -22.17 -10.39 20.37
N VAL A 63 -21.55 -9.26 20.05
CA VAL A 63 -21.01 -8.97 18.71
C VAL A 63 -19.57 -8.55 18.91
N PRO A 64 -18.61 -9.48 18.84
CA PRO A 64 -17.18 -9.15 18.92
C PRO A 64 -16.75 -8.23 17.78
N VAL A 65 -15.96 -7.21 18.09
CA VAL A 65 -15.44 -6.23 17.15
C VAL A 65 -13.95 -5.97 17.40
N HIS A 66 -13.30 -5.24 16.50
CA HIS A 66 -11.92 -4.81 16.67
C HIS A 66 -10.93 -5.98 16.81
N GLY A 67 -10.94 -6.89 15.85
CA GLY A 67 -10.01 -8.01 15.82
C GLY A 67 -9.95 -8.67 14.45
N GLU A 68 -8.96 -9.52 14.25
CA GLU A 68 -8.94 -10.43 13.11
C GLU A 68 -10.06 -11.47 13.26
N LEU A 69 -10.48 -12.06 12.14
CA LEU A 69 -11.58 -13.02 12.13
C LEU A 69 -11.39 -14.16 13.14
N ARG A 70 -10.17 -14.68 13.30
CA ARG A 70 -9.83 -15.70 14.30
C ARG A 70 -10.10 -15.23 15.73
N HIS A 71 -9.81 -13.96 16.04
CA HIS A 71 -10.08 -13.40 17.36
C HIS A 71 -11.58 -13.21 17.61
N LEU A 72 -12.32 -12.76 16.59
CA LEU A 72 -13.77 -12.59 16.67
C LEU A 72 -14.48 -13.93 16.90
N HIS A 73 -14.05 -14.99 16.21
CA HIS A 73 -14.60 -16.34 16.40
C HIS A 73 -14.31 -16.88 17.81
N GLU A 74 -13.08 -16.69 18.32
CA GLU A 74 -12.70 -17.13 19.63
C GLU A 74 -13.47 -16.38 20.73
N HIS A 75 -13.64 -15.06 20.56
CA HIS A 75 -14.43 -14.25 21.47
C HIS A 75 -15.93 -14.65 21.45
N ALA A 76 -16.50 -14.90 20.27
CA ALA A 76 -17.87 -15.39 20.15
C ALA A 76 -18.05 -16.78 20.81
N ARG A 77 -17.01 -17.65 20.74
CA ARG A 77 -17.00 -18.94 21.44
C ARG A 77 -17.01 -18.74 22.95
N LEU A 78 -16.13 -17.87 23.48
CA LEU A 78 -16.10 -17.52 24.90
C LEU A 78 -17.43 -16.95 25.40
N ALA A 79 -18.06 -16.07 24.62
CA ALA A 79 -19.37 -15.50 24.98
C ALA A 79 -20.42 -16.60 25.18
N ARG A 80 -20.46 -17.60 24.30
CA ARG A 80 -21.39 -18.74 24.44
C ARG A 80 -21.04 -19.60 25.65
N GLU A 81 -19.76 -19.83 25.95
CA GLU A 81 -19.32 -20.53 27.17
C GLU A 81 -19.74 -19.77 28.43
N CYS A 82 -19.80 -18.44 28.36
CA CYS A 82 -20.34 -17.58 29.43
C CYS A 82 -21.88 -17.46 29.40
N GLN A 83 -22.57 -18.34 28.68
CA GLN A 83 -24.04 -18.45 28.63
C GLN A 83 -24.75 -17.25 27.96
N VAL A 84 -24.06 -16.53 27.07
CA VAL A 84 -24.70 -15.52 26.20
C VAL A 84 -25.62 -16.25 25.21
N GLU A 85 -26.89 -15.81 25.11
CA GLU A 85 -27.93 -16.47 24.30
C GLU A 85 -27.51 -16.62 22.83
N ALA A 86 -26.96 -15.57 22.22
CA ALA A 86 -26.44 -15.59 20.86
C ALA A 86 -25.20 -14.70 20.71
N ALA A 87 -24.26 -15.16 19.85
CA ALA A 87 -23.08 -14.40 19.46
C ALA A 87 -22.86 -14.50 17.95
N ILE A 88 -22.75 -13.35 17.28
CA ILE A 88 -22.49 -13.24 15.84
C ILE A 88 -21.09 -12.71 15.62
N VAL A 89 -20.36 -13.34 14.70
CA VAL A 89 -19.14 -12.78 14.12
C VAL A 89 -19.55 -12.00 12.88
N ALA A 90 -19.41 -10.67 12.95
CA ALA A 90 -19.80 -9.75 11.89
C ALA A 90 -18.55 -9.05 11.31
N PRO A 91 -17.98 -9.55 10.19
CA PRO A 91 -16.95 -8.84 9.46
C PRO A 91 -17.40 -7.46 8.98
N ASN A 92 -16.45 -6.58 8.63
CA ASN A 92 -16.76 -5.27 8.09
C ASN A 92 -17.78 -5.38 6.94
N GLY A 93 -18.77 -4.50 6.95
CA GLY A 93 -19.87 -4.48 5.97
C GLY A 93 -21.07 -5.33 6.34
N THR A 94 -20.99 -6.19 7.35
CA THR A 94 -22.13 -6.96 7.81
C THR A 94 -23.11 -6.06 8.55
N MET A 95 -24.35 -5.98 8.07
CA MET A 95 -25.44 -5.30 8.75
C MET A 95 -26.16 -6.30 9.65
N THR A 96 -26.12 -6.05 10.95
CA THR A 96 -26.69 -6.94 11.97
C THR A 96 -27.87 -6.29 12.67
N ARG A 97 -29.01 -6.95 12.71
CA ARG A 97 -30.14 -6.52 13.53
C ARG A 97 -29.93 -6.99 14.97
N LEU A 98 -29.87 -6.04 15.90
CA LEU A 98 -29.75 -6.30 17.33
C LEU A 98 -31.12 -6.36 18.01
N ALA A 99 -32.08 -5.57 17.52
CA ALA A 99 -33.46 -5.46 18.01
C ALA A 99 -34.35 -4.78 16.95
N PRO A 100 -35.69 -5.00 16.95
CA PRO A 100 -36.40 -6.01 17.74
C PRO A 100 -36.21 -7.42 17.17
N GLY A 101 -36.44 -8.43 18.01
CA GLY A 101 -36.38 -9.84 17.60
C GLY A 101 -35.03 -10.51 17.85
N ALA A 102 -34.71 -11.52 17.07
CA ALA A 102 -33.48 -12.29 17.21
C ALA A 102 -32.27 -11.54 16.61
N LEU A 103 -31.09 -11.82 17.15
CA LEU A 103 -29.81 -11.37 16.60
C LEU A 103 -29.59 -12.07 15.26
N GLU A 104 -29.53 -11.33 14.14
CA GLU A 104 -29.31 -11.89 12.81
C GLU A 104 -28.58 -10.93 11.86
N VAL A 105 -27.93 -11.49 10.85
CA VAL A 105 -27.39 -10.73 9.73
C VAL A 105 -28.54 -10.44 8.76
N VAL A 106 -28.81 -9.17 8.48
CA VAL A 106 -29.94 -8.73 7.63
C VAL A 106 -29.50 -8.25 6.26
N ASP A 107 -28.26 -7.76 6.12
CA ASP A 107 -27.74 -7.25 4.85
C ASP A 107 -26.22 -7.08 4.89
N HIS A 108 -25.64 -6.66 3.76
CA HIS A 108 -24.24 -6.32 3.63
C HIS A 108 -24.08 -4.99 2.89
N VAL A 109 -23.21 -4.11 3.40
CA VAL A 109 -22.85 -2.86 2.75
C VAL A 109 -21.44 -2.92 2.17
N PRO A 110 -21.16 -2.19 1.08
CA PRO A 110 -19.82 -2.12 0.53
C PRO A 110 -18.79 -1.65 1.57
N THR A 111 -17.65 -2.30 1.61
CA THR A 111 -16.53 -1.94 2.46
C THR A 111 -15.27 -1.75 1.66
N GLY A 112 -14.27 -1.11 2.25
CA GLY A 112 -12.97 -0.90 1.63
C GLY A 112 -12.15 0.09 2.45
N ARG A 113 -10.93 0.31 2.00
CA ARG A 113 -10.05 1.31 2.59
C ARG A 113 -9.86 2.45 1.62
N LEU A 114 -9.99 3.68 2.13
CA LEU A 114 -9.72 4.89 1.37
C LEU A 114 -8.43 5.54 1.89
N ALA A 115 -7.58 5.97 0.96
CA ALA A 115 -6.43 6.80 1.26
C ALA A 115 -6.78 8.26 1.02
N LEU A 116 -6.35 9.15 1.92
CA LEU A 116 -6.41 10.59 1.68
C LEU A 116 -5.14 11.01 0.93
N ILE A 117 -5.31 11.47 -0.31
CA ILE A 117 -4.22 11.94 -1.16
C ILE A 117 -4.49 13.40 -1.54
N GLY A 118 -3.73 14.32 -0.94
CA GLY A 118 -4.09 15.73 -0.97
C GLY A 118 -5.48 15.90 -0.33
N GLY A 119 -6.40 16.55 -1.02
CA GLY A 119 -7.79 16.72 -0.57
C GLY A 119 -8.76 15.65 -1.06
N ARG A 120 -8.30 14.52 -1.60
CA ARG A 120 -9.16 13.51 -2.24
C ARG A 120 -9.09 12.16 -1.53
N LEU A 121 -10.25 11.55 -1.30
CA LEU A 121 -10.36 10.16 -0.88
C LEU A 121 -10.33 9.26 -2.11
N VAL A 122 -9.40 8.31 -2.14
CA VAL A 122 -9.23 7.34 -3.24
C VAL A 122 -9.18 5.91 -2.69
N PRO A 123 -9.73 4.92 -3.41
CA PRO A 123 -9.65 3.52 -3.00
C PRO A 123 -8.18 3.06 -2.92
N MET A 124 -7.82 2.40 -1.80
CA MET A 124 -6.46 1.86 -1.59
C MET A 124 -6.05 0.83 -2.66
N GLU A 125 -7.01 0.05 -3.17
CA GLU A 125 -6.78 -0.93 -4.23
C GLU A 125 -6.85 -0.34 -5.64
N GLY A 126 -7.09 0.97 -5.77
CA GLY A 126 -7.24 1.69 -7.03
C GLY A 126 -5.93 1.82 -7.81
N ASN A 127 -6.05 2.12 -9.11
CA ASN A 127 -4.91 2.27 -10.01
C ASN A 127 -3.98 3.41 -9.57
N LEU A 128 -4.52 4.51 -9.05
CA LEU A 128 -3.73 5.65 -8.60
C LEU A 128 -2.70 5.25 -7.51
N ILE A 129 -3.12 4.43 -6.55
CA ILE A 129 -2.21 3.94 -5.49
C ILE A 129 -1.17 2.98 -6.08
N LYS A 130 -1.60 2.06 -6.96
CA LYS A 130 -0.68 1.11 -7.62
C LYS A 130 0.37 1.82 -8.47
N GLU A 131 0.00 2.87 -9.19
CA GLU A 131 0.92 3.67 -9.98
C GLU A 131 1.92 4.43 -9.11
N ARG A 132 1.48 5.04 -8.01
CA ARG A 132 2.36 5.72 -7.05
C ARG A 132 3.36 4.75 -6.43
N ILE A 133 2.90 3.58 -5.96
CA ILE A 133 3.79 2.55 -5.39
C ILE A 133 4.81 2.10 -6.44
N ARG A 134 4.36 1.88 -7.69
CA ARG A 134 5.26 1.52 -8.78
C ARG A 134 6.28 2.61 -9.08
N GLY A 135 5.85 3.88 -9.10
CA GLY A 135 6.73 5.03 -9.29
C GLY A 135 7.79 5.16 -8.18
N VAL A 136 7.42 4.90 -6.93
CA VAL A 136 8.38 4.91 -5.80
C VAL A 136 9.47 3.85 -5.95
N TRP A 137 9.11 2.62 -6.38
CA TRP A 137 10.05 1.50 -6.45
C TRP A 137 10.81 1.41 -7.77
N HIS A 138 10.23 1.91 -8.86
CA HIS A 138 10.77 1.70 -10.20
C HIS A 138 11.00 3.00 -10.97
N GLY A 139 10.64 4.13 -10.40
CA GLY A 139 10.72 5.43 -11.07
C GLY A 139 9.70 5.62 -12.19
N VAL A 140 9.82 6.75 -12.86
CA VAL A 140 8.95 7.15 -13.98
C VAL A 140 9.84 7.51 -15.18
N VAL A 141 9.40 7.15 -16.38
CA VAL A 141 10.04 7.52 -17.64
C VAL A 141 9.01 8.17 -18.54
N THR A 142 9.33 9.34 -19.04
CA THR A 142 8.55 10.02 -20.09
C THR A 142 9.39 10.07 -21.36
N VAL A 143 8.80 9.60 -22.48
CA VAL A 143 9.44 9.62 -23.80
C VAL A 143 8.61 10.52 -24.71
N THR A 144 9.22 11.54 -25.28
CA THR A 144 8.60 12.38 -26.31
C THR A 144 9.16 11.96 -27.67
N VAL A 145 8.28 11.62 -28.60
CA VAL A 145 8.62 11.16 -29.96
C VAL A 145 7.91 12.04 -30.98
N ALA A 146 8.67 12.66 -31.86
CA ALA A 146 8.15 13.40 -33.01
C ALA A 146 8.19 12.51 -34.26
N VAL A 147 7.07 12.35 -34.95
CA VAL A 147 6.94 11.56 -36.17
C VAL A 147 6.26 12.35 -37.29
N ASP A 148 6.66 12.07 -38.52
CA ASP A 148 6.02 12.53 -39.73
C ASP A 148 5.57 11.35 -40.59
N ASP A 149 5.18 11.63 -41.85
CA ASP A 149 4.75 10.60 -42.81
C ASP A 149 5.90 9.63 -43.19
N GLY A 150 7.17 10.01 -43.02
CA GLY A 150 8.37 9.23 -43.31
C GLY A 150 8.88 8.42 -42.13
N GLY A 151 8.43 8.70 -40.92
CA GLY A 151 8.87 8.02 -39.71
C GLY A 151 9.27 8.96 -38.59
N LEU A 152 10.44 8.74 -37.99
CA LEU A 152 10.97 9.55 -36.91
C LEU A 152 11.47 10.91 -37.47
N ALA A 153 10.88 12.00 -37.05
CA ALA A 153 11.23 13.34 -37.50
C ALA A 153 12.41 13.94 -36.71
N GLU A 154 12.46 13.66 -35.41
CA GLU A 154 13.55 14.13 -34.53
C GLU A 154 13.93 13.04 -33.52
N GLU A 155 15.08 13.19 -32.89
CA GLU A 155 15.58 12.28 -31.86
C GLU A 155 14.64 12.30 -30.63
N PRO A 156 14.22 11.12 -30.10
CA PRO A 156 13.35 11.04 -28.95
C PRO A 156 14.00 11.66 -27.71
N GLN A 157 13.22 12.46 -27.00
CA GLN A 157 13.61 13.00 -25.70
C GLN A 157 13.13 12.05 -24.59
N ILE A 158 14.02 11.72 -23.66
CA ILE A 158 13.69 10.88 -22.51
C ILE A 158 13.96 11.68 -21.23
N THR A 159 12.97 11.70 -20.37
CA THR A 159 13.08 12.24 -19.01
C THR A 159 12.78 11.16 -18.00
N THR A 160 13.62 11.03 -16.99
CA THR A 160 13.46 10.07 -15.91
C THR A 160 13.20 10.77 -14.58
N LEU A 161 12.46 10.13 -13.69
CA LEU A 161 12.24 10.58 -12.32
C LEU A 161 12.46 9.40 -11.37
N GLY A 162 13.42 9.57 -10.45
CA GLY A 162 13.76 8.53 -9.46
C GLY A 162 14.48 7.31 -10.06
N ILE A 163 15.23 7.49 -11.18
CA ILE A 163 16.01 6.44 -11.83
C ILE A 163 17.48 6.85 -11.96
N SER A 164 17.73 8.04 -12.49
CA SER A 164 19.08 8.57 -12.74
C SER A 164 19.27 9.89 -12.03
N GLU A 165 20.47 10.12 -11.49
CA GLU A 165 20.88 11.42 -10.93
C GLU A 165 21.43 12.37 -12.00
N ASP A 166 22.05 11.83 -13.05
CA ASP A 166 22.57 12.58 -14.20
C ASP A 166 22.01 11.98 -15.50
N GLN A 167 20.86 12.49 -15.93
CA GLN A 167 20.13 11.96 -17.09
C GLN A 167 20.84 12.14 -18.42
N ASP A 168 21.66 13.19 -18.53
CA ASP A 168 22.35 13.54 -19.79
C ASP A 168 23.55 12.62 -20.05
N ASN A 169 24.10 12.00 -19.00
CA ASN A 169 25.27 11.14 -19.09
C ASN A 169 24.97 9.68 -18.65
N ASP A 170 23.71 9.27 -18.53
CA ASP A 170 23.36 7.93 -18.09
C ASP A 170 23.27 6.96 -19.29
N PRO A 171 24.16 5.96 -19.37
CA PRO A 171 24.17 4.98 -20.46
C PRO A 171 22.84 4.23 -20.65
N VAL A 172 22.04 4.08 -19.58
CA VAL A 172 20.72 3.43 -19.65
C VAL A 172 19.71 4.35 -20.35
N VAL A 173 19.79 5.66 -20.13
CA VAL A 173 18.94 6.64 -20.82
C VAL A 173 19.27 6.68 -22.30
N ASP A 174 20.56 6.65 -22.66
CA ASP A 174 21.00 6.58 -24.06
C ASP A 174 20.55 5.29 -24.73
N ALA A 175 20.73 4.15 -24.06
CA ALA A 175 20.26 2.86 -24.58
C ALA A 175 18.73 2.82 -24.75
N ALA A 176 17.99 3.48 -23.86
CA ALA A 176 16.54 3.60 -23.96
C ALA A 176 16.12 4.52 -25.13
N ARG A 177 16.88 5.59 -25.40
CA ARG A 177 16.68 6.48 -26.55
C ARG A 177 16.88 5.72 -27.86
N GLU A 178 17.99 4.98 -27.97
CA GLU A 178 18.27 4.11 -29.13
C GLU A 178 17.19 3.04 -29.32
N ALA A 179 16.71 2.44 -28.24
CA ALA A 179 15.62 1.47 -28.30
C ALA A 179 14.31 2.11 -28.80
N ALA A 180 14.02 3.36 -28.44
CA ALA A 180 12.86 4.09 -28.93
C ALA A 180 13.00 4.39 -30.45
N ILE A 181 14.17 4.85 -30.89
CA ILE A 181 14.48 5.08 -32.32
C ILE A 181 14.26 3.79 -33.12
N ASN A 182 14.84 2.71 -32.68
CA ASN A 182 14.74 1.41 -33.36
C ASN A 182 13.31 0.87 -33.37
N ALA A 183 12.55 1.12 -32.30
CA ALA A 183 11.13 0.73 -32.25
C ALA A 183 10.31 1.44 -33.32
N VAL A 184 10.48 2.75 -33.50
CA VAL A 184 9.76 3.49 -34.55
C VAL A 184 10.21 3.06 -35.96
N ARG A 185 11.53 2.96 -36.19
CA ARG A 185 12.09 2.57 -37.49
C ARG A 185 11.68 1.16 -37.94
N SER A 186 11.42 0.27 -37.02
CA SER A 186 11.01 -1.12 -37.32
C SER A 186 9.51 -1.28 -37.61
N LEU A 187 8.70 -0.21 -37.45
CA LEU A 187 7.27 -0.27 -37.68
C LEU A 187 6.96 -0.28 -39.18
N PRO A 188 6.06 -1.17 -39.64
CA PRO A 188 5.55 -1.08 -41.00
C PRO A 188 4.68 0.17 -41.20
N PRO A 189 4.57 0.71 -42.45
CA PRO A 189 3.86 1.98 -42.73
C PRO A 189 2.44 2.05 -42.14
N ARG A 190 1.69 0.96 -42.18
CA ARG A 190 0.36 0.89 -41.60
C ARG A 190 0.34 1.13 -40.08
N LYS A 191 1.34 0.64 -39.35
CA LYS A 191 1.46 0.84 -37.90
C LYS A 191 2.06 2.18 -37.55
N LEU A 192 2.88 2.74 -38.42
CA LEU A 192 3.43 4.08 -38.26
C LEU A 192 2.32 5.15 -38.35
N ALA A 193 1.29 4.93 -39.12
CA ALA A 193 0.10 5.78 -39.21
C ALA A 193 -0.85 5.68 -37.99
N ASP A 194 -0.63 4.70 -37.11
CA ASP A 194 -1.46 4.47 -35.91
C ASP A 194 -0.72 4.94 -34.65
N ASP A 195 -1.17 6.01 -34.05
CA ASP A 195 -0.57 6.64 -32.86
C ASP A 195 -0.48 5.67 -31.68
N ALA A 196 -1.48 4.84 -31.49
CA ALA A 196 -1.50 3.87 -30.40
C ALA A 196 -0.44 2.78 -30.64
N ALA A 197 -0.26 2.33 -31.87
CA ALA A 197 0.75 1.34 -32.22
C ALA A 197 2.17 1.89 -32.06
N VAL A 198 2.44 3.13 -32.46
CA VAL A 198 3.73 3.81 -32.28
C VAL A 198 4.04 3.96 -30.79
N SER A 199 3.10 4.54 -30.05
CA SER A 199 3.26 4.77 -28.61
C SER A 199 3.51 3.49 -27.84
N GLU A 200 2.80 2.40 -28.15
CA GLU A 200 2.98 1.11 -27.50
C GLU A 200 4.31 0.45 -27.87
N ALA A 201 4.75 0.54 -29.13
CA ALA A 201 6.04 0.00 -29.55
C ALA A 201 7.20 0.69 -28.81
N VAL A 202 7.19 2.03 -28.76
CA VAL A 202 8.17 2.84 -28.01
C VAL A 202 8.13 2.51 -26.54
N ARG A 203 6.94 2.50 -25.92
CA ARG A 203 6.76 2.19 -24.50
C ARG A 203 7.34 0.83 -24.13
N LEU A 204 7.10 -0.19 -24.95
CA LEU A 204 7.62 -1.54 -24.71
C LEU A 204 9.13 -1.62 -24.88
N ALA A 205 9.69 -0.97 -25.89
CA ALA A 205 11.13 -0.96 -26.15
C ALA A 205 11.88 -0.32 -24.99
N VAL A 206 11.50 0.90 -24.61
CA VAL A 206 12.11 1.66 -23.50
C VAL A 206 12.02 0.86 -22.20
N ARG A 207 10.84 0.32 -21.88
CA ARG A 207 10.63 -0.46 -20.65
C ARG A 207 11.47 -1.75 -20.62
N ARG A 208 11.70 -2.39 -21.76
CA ARG A 208 12.59 -3.58 -21.86
C ARG A 208 14.04 -3.22 -21.57
N THR A 209 14.50 -2.05 -22.02
CA THR A 209 15.86 -1.56 -21.76
C THR A 209 16.09 -1.37 -20.26
N PHE A 210 15.22 -0.62 -19.57
CA PHE A 210 15.33 -0.43 -18.12
C PHE A 210 15.23 -1.75 -17.35
N ARG A 211 14.36 -2.66 -17.79
CA ARG A 211 14.26 -3.98 -17.17
C ARG A 211 15.53 -4.82 -17.37
N GLY A 212 16.11 -4.78 -18.57
CA GLY A 212 17.31 -5.59 -18.89
C GLY A 212 18.57 -5.09 -18.19
N GLN A 213 18.71 -3.79 -18.02
CA GLN A 213 19.94 -3.19 -17.48
C GLN A 213 19.88 -2.92 -15.97
N LEU A 214 18.71 -2.56 -15.43
CA LEU A 214 18.55 -2.17 -14.02
C LEU A 214 17.61 -3.08 -13.23
N ASP A 215 16.98 -4.08 -13.85
CA ASP A 215 15.86 -4.87 -13.29
C ASP A 215 14.68 -4.00 -12.80
N MET A 216 14.53 -2.81 -13.37
CA MET A 216 13.46 -1.86 -13.03
C MET A 216 12.33 -1.93 -14.04
N LYS A 217 11.10 -1.65 -13.59
CA LYS A 217 9.88 -1.63 -14.42
C LYS A 217 9.19 -0.27 -14.30
N PRO A 218 9.82 0.81 -14.80
CA PRO A 218 9.30 2.16 -14.59
C PRO A 218 7.89 2.34 -15.14
N VAL A 219 7.17 3.28 -14.55
CA VAL A 219 5.94 3.81 -15.14
C VAL A 219 6.36 4.58 -16.38
N THR A 220 6.04 4.07 -17.57
CA THR A 220 6.52 4.62 -18.84
C THR A 220 5.37 5.26 -19.59
N THR A 221 5.47 6.56 -19.86
CA THR A 221 4.54 7.36 -20.65
C THR A 221 5.20 7.78 -21.96
N VAL A 222 4.46 7.74 -23.06
CA VAL A 222 4.94 8.20 -24.37
C VAL A 222 4.06 9.35 -24.82
N HIS A 223 4.69 10.48 -25.11
CA HIS A 223 4.09 11.62 -25.79
C HIS A 223 4.44 11.53 -27.26
N LEU A 224 3.46 11.29 -28.10
CA LEU A 224 3.61 11.26 -29.53
C LEU A 224 3.17 12.60 -30.12
N VAL A 225 4.03 13.21 -30.92
CA VAL A 225 3.77 14.46 -31.64
C VAL A 225 3.86 14.17 -33.13
N ARG A 226 2.82 14.51 -33.90
CA ARG A 226 2.87 14.48 -35.37
C ARG A 226 3.16 15.87 -35.91
N ILE A 227 4.11 15.96 -36.84
CA ILE A 227 4.53 17.22 -37.50
C ILE A 227 4.48 17.05 -39.03
#